data_c6f5529ba88ddcfbe3945874ea77d5e0
#
_entry.id   c6f5529ba88ddcfbe3945874ea77d5e0
#
_cell.length_a   1.000
_cell.length_b   1.000
_cell.length_c   1.000
_cell.angle_alpha   90.00
_cell.angle_beta   90.00
_cell.angle_gamma   90.00
#
_symmetry.space_group_name_H-M   'P 1'
#
loop_
_entity.id
_entity.type
_entity.pdbx_description
1 polymer ?
#
loop_
_entity_poly.entity_id
_entity_poly.type
_entity_poly.pdbx_seq_one_letter_code
_entity_poly.pdbx_strand_id
1 'polypeptide(L)'
;MNKSALKWRDIDAYHAQFSKNIQAILQLLRKAIMQAAPGATETISYGMPAFKQNKMLVYYAVCKEHIGFYPTPNPILIFKKDLEQYKTSKGAIQFPLARPLPFLLIKKIVKYRVNEDAAKDKSNFVKKPAVIGKAILAYNNKQATGKAICKLLAMEISKKLPGAENKIWHGHPVWFLEGNPIAGYSNQKVGIRLMFWSGAGFNEEKLNVRGEKFKDVSLFYPSIDAVNKSDLKRWLGKAKTIQWDYKNIIKRKGKLIRLK
;
A
#
# COMPACT_ATOMS: atom_id res chain seq x y z
N MET A 1 17.44 6.73 20.19
CA MET A 1 17.25 7.68 19.09
C MET A 1 16.19 8.71 19.50
N ASN A 2 16.62 9.93 19.79
CA ASN A 2 15.76 11.03 20.23
C ASN A 2 14.70 11.35 19.16
N LYS A 3 13.41 11.20 19.51
CA LYS A 3 12.33 11.85 18.78
C LYS A 3 12.49 13.35 18.99
N SER A 4 13.10 14.06 18.02
CA SER A 4 13.03 15.52 18.01
C SER A 4 11.55 15.91 18.04
N ALA A 5 11.10 16.57 19.10
CA ALA A 5 9.77 17.12 19.19
C ALA A 5 9.53 17.95 17.91
N LEU A 6 8.37 17.73 17.25
CA LEU A 6 7.99 18.50 16.08
C LEU A 6 7.98 19.98 16.47
N LYS A 7 8.81 20.80 15.85
CA LYS A 7 8.95 22.22 16.15
C LYS A 7 7.61 22.98 16.03
N TRP A 8 6.70 22.47 15.19
CA TRP A 8 5.38 23.03 14.92
C TRP A 8 4.30 21.96 15.10
N ARG A 9 3.19 22.31 15.76
CA ARG A 9 2.06 21.41 15.98
C ARG A 9 1.31 21.11 14.68
N ASP A 10 1.09 22.14 13.89
CA ASP A 10 0.31 22.10 12.64
C ASP A 10 0.79 23.18 11.66
N ILE A 11 0.17 23.26 10.48
CA ILE A 11 0.50 24.24 9.43
C ILE A 11 0.18 25.66 9.88
N ASP A 12 -0.85 25.87 10.68
CA ASP A 12 -1.21 27.20 11.15
C ASP A 12 -0.14 27.74 12.11
N ALA A 13 0.35 26.90 13.02
CA ALA A 13 1.48 27.24 13.89
C ALA A 13 2.78 27.51 13.10
N TYR A 14 3.01 26.78 11.99
CA TYR A 14 4.13 27.07 11.10
C TYR A 14 3.94 28.43 10.41
N HIS A 15 2.75 28.77 9.90
CA HIS A 15 2.50 30.04 9.23
C HIS A 15 2.63 31.24 10.19
N ALA A 16 2.16 31.09 11.42
CA ALA A 16 2.09 32.18 12.42
C ALA A 16 3.45 32.82 12.75
N GLN A 17 4.57 32.14 12.48
CA GLN A 17 5.92 32.67 12.73
C GLN A 17 6.38 33.73 11.71
N PHE A 18 5.67 33.92 10.59
CA PHE A 18 6.05 34.81 9.52
C PHE A 18 5.25 36.11 9.55
N SER A 19 5.71 37.14 8.79
CA SER A 19 4.96 38.38 8.61
C SER A 19 3.61 38.15 7.97
N LYS A 20 2.66 39.08 8.17
CA LYS A 20 1.30 38.98 7.62
C LYS A 20 1.28 38.80 6.09
N ASN A 21 2.18 39.48 5.37
CA ASN A 21 2.31 39.32 3.92
C ASN A 21 2.72 37.90 3.53
N ILE A 22 3.70 37.31 4.21
CA ILE A 22 4.12 35.94 3.98
C ILE A 22 3.00 34.96 4.36
N GLN A 23 2.32 35.17 5.49
CA GLN A 23 1.17 34.35 5.89
C GLN A 23 0.10 34.32 4.79
N ALA A 24 -0.24 35.45 4.19
CA ALA A 24 -1.21 35.53 3.10
C ALA A 24 -0.77 34.69 1.88
N ILE A 25 0.50 34.78 1.47
CA ILE A 25 1.05 33.97 0.39
C ILE A 25 0.98 32.46 0.73
N LEU A 26 1.34 32.09 1.95
CA LEU A 26 1.31 30.69 2.41
C LEU A 26 -0.11 30.12 2.47
N GLN A 27 -1.10 30.92 2.86
CA GLN A 27 -2.52 30.52 2.85
C GLN A 27 -3.02 30.29 1.42
N LEU A 28 -2.64 31.14 0.46
CA LEU A 28 -2.95 30.93 -0.95
C LEU A 28 -2.29 29.69 -1.50
N LEU A 29 -1.02 29.44 -1.13
CA LEU A 29 -0.30 28.23 -1.51
C LEU A 29 -0.97 26.97 -0.96
N ARG A 30 -1.29 26.96 0.34
CA ARG A 30 -2.05 25.88 1.01
C ARG A 30 -3.37 25.59 0.30
N LYS A 31 -4.16 26.64 0.03
CA LYS A 31 -5.44 26.54 -0.71
C LYS A 31 -5.24 25.96 -2.12
N ALA A 32 -4.21 26.40 -2.84
CA ALA A 32 -3.92 25.89 -4.19
C ALA A 32 -3.55 24.41 -4.18
N ILE A 33 -2.76 23.95 -3.18
CA ILE A 33 -2.40 22.54 -3.01
C ILE A 33 -3.64 21.71 -2.69
N MET A 34 -4.46 22.12 -1.72
CA MET A 34 -5.68 21.41 -1.34
C MET A 34 -6.71 21.33 -2.47
N GLN A 35 -6.85 22.39 -3.28
CA GLN A 35 -7.70 22.36 -4.47
C GLN A 35 -7.21 21.35 -5.53
N ALA A 36 -5.90 21.16 -5.64
CA ALA A 36 -5.32 20.22 -6.59
C ALA A 36 -5.25 18.77 -6.05
N ALA A 37 -5.32 18.61 -4.73
CA ALA A 37 -5.27 17.33 -4.00
C ALA A 37 -6.34 17.29 -2.90
N PRO A 38 -7.65 17.25 -3.22
CA PRO A 38 -8.73 17.34 -2.23
C PRO A 38 -8.78 16.16 -1.25
N GLY A 39 -8.18 15.03 -1.61
CA GLY A 39 -8.06 13.85 -0.72
C GLY A 39 -6.78 13.83 0.11
N ALA A 40 -5.96 14.88 0.08
CA ALA A 40 -4.75 14.93 0.87
C ALA A 40 -5.02 15.37 2.32
N THR A 41 -4.26 14.80 3.26
CA THR A 41 -4.20 15.26 4.65
C THR A 41 -2.98 16.15 4.84
N GLU A 42 -3.17 17.20 5.61
CA GLU A 42 -2.11 18.13 6.01
C GLU A 42 -1.34 17.59 7.22
N THR A 43 -0.05 17.85 7.26
CA THR A 43 0.82 17.46 8.37
C THR A 43 2.08 18.33 8.42
N ILE A 44 2.82 18.25 9.51
CA ILE A 44 4.20 18.74 9.59
C ILE A 44 5.15 17.55 9.43
N SER A 45 6.10 17.65 8.50
CA SER A 45 7.12 16.63 8.29
C SER A 45 8.45 17.31 7.96
N TYR A 46 9.53 16.86 8.56
CA TYR A 46 10.85 17.53 8.52
C TYR A 46 10.81 19.02 8.95
N GLY A 47 9.88 19.37 9.87
CA GLY A 47 9.69 20.74 10.33
C GLY A 47 9.02 21.67 9.30
N MET A 48 8.41 21.15 8.25
CA MET A 48 7.78 21.88 7.14
C MET A 48 6.33 21.43 6.95
N PRO A 49 5.43 22.31 6.45
CA PRO A 49 4.15 21.92 5.90
C PRO A 49 4.28 20.86 4.82
N ALA A 50 3.50 19.82 4.95
CA ALA A 50 3.49 18.67 4.06
C ALA A 50 2.07 18.19 3.78
N PHE A 51 1.83 17.66 2.59
CA PHE A 51 0.56 17.11 2.14
C PHE A 51 0.73 15.65 1.76
N LYS A 52 -0.10 14.80 2.34
CA LYS A 52 -0.01 13.35 2.21
C LYS A 52 -1.34 12.77 1.74
N GLN A 53 -1.27 11.78 0.85
CA GLN A 53 -2.40 10.90 0.51
C GLN A 53 -2.00 9.44 0.87
N ASN A 54 -1.69 8.57 -0.06
CA ASN A 54 -1.06 7.29 0.28
C ASN A 54 0.41 7.51 0.69
N LYS A 55 1.11 8.37 -0.05
CA LYS A 55 2.48 8.85 0.24
C LYS A 55 2.52 10.36 0.34
N MET A 56 3.66 10.88 0.73
CA MET A 56 3.89 12.33 0.71
C MET A 56 3.84 12.85 -0.72
N LEU A 57 3.00 13.86 -0.96
CA LEU A 57 2.81 14.49 -2.26
C LEU A 57 3.82 15.61 -2.45
N VAL A 58 3.74 16.62 -1.59
CA VAL A 58 4.58 17.84 -1.64
C VAL A 58 4.84 18.38 -0.25
N TYR A 59 5.91 19.17 -0.15
CA TYR A 59 6.22 20.01 1.02
C TYR A 59 6.49 21.43 0.56
N TYR A 60 6.47 22.40 1.49
CA TYR A 60 7.01 23.73 1.24
C TYR A 60 7.67 24.32 2.50
N ALA A 61 8.60 25.24 2.30
CA ALA A 61 9.22 26.00 3.37
C ALA A 61 9.52 27.44 2.94
N VAL A 62 9.42 28.37 3.87
CA VAL A 62 9.88 29.74 3.66
C VAL A 62 11.38 29.80 3.88
N CYS A 63 12.10 30.28 2.91
CA CYS A 63 13.50 30.63 2.96
C CYS A 63 13.68 32.15 2.90
N LYS A 64 14.92 32.64 3.04
CA LYS A 64 15.21 34.10 3.11
C LYS A 64 14.61 34.90 1.94
N GLU A 65 14.72 34.38 0.71
CA GLU A 65 14.35 35.10 -0.52
C GLU A 65 13.35 34.31 -1.41
N HIS A 66 12.96 33.12 -1.00
CA HIS A 66 12.09 32.27 -1.81
C HIS A 66 11.25 31.31 -0.94
N ILE A 67 10.20 30.79 -1.54
CA ILE A 67 9.52 29.61 -1.03
C ILE A 67 10.13 28.40 -1.71
N GLY A 68 10.74 27.52 -0.91
CA GLY A 68 11.13 26.19 -1.33
C GLY A 68 9.90 25.32 -1.49
N PHE A 69 9.70 24.74 -2.67
CA PHE A 69 8.62 23.80 -2.96
C PHE A 69 9.22 22.44 -3.34
N TYR A 70 8.80 21.37 -2.69
CA TYR A 70 9.45 20.06 -2.77
C TYR A 70 8.49 18.97 -3.27
N PRO A 71 8.33 18.85 -4.60
CA PRO A 71 7.38 17.91 -5.19
C PRO A 71 7.98 16.53 -5.48
N THR A 72 9.17 16.19 -4.99
CA THR A 72 9.98 15.02 -5.35
C THR A 72 10.68 15.14 -6.74
N PRO A 73 11.58 14.19 -7.12
CA PRO A 73 12.38 14.36 -8.36
C PRO A 73 11.59 14.30 -9.66
N ASN A 74 10.59 13.43 -9.79
CA ASN A 74 9.91 13.21 -11.08
C ASN A 74 9.24 14.48 -11.65
N PRO A 75 8.50 15.29 -10.85
CA PRO A 75 7.95 16.55 -11.37
C PRO A 75 8.99 17.51 -11.92
N ILE A 76 10.20 17.55 -11.34
CA ILE A 76 11.27 18.41 -11.83
C ILE A 76 11.65 18.05 -13.28
N LEU A 77 11.66 16.75 -13.60
CA LEU A 77 11.94 16.25 -14.94
C LEU A 77 10.78 16.51 -15.90
N ILE A 78 9.56 16.22 -15.48
CA ILE A 78 8.36 16.33 -16.32
C ILE A 78 8.03 17.78 -16.68
N PHE A 79 8.16 18.69 -15.70
CA PHE A 79 7.86 20.13 -15.88
C PHE A 79 9.11 20.95 -16.20
N LYS A 80 10.19 20.33 -16.70
CA LYS A 80 11.48 21.00 -16.93
C LYS A 80 11.32 22.31 -17.71
N LYS A 81 10.54 22.31 -18.80
CA LYS A 81 10.29 23.52 -19.63
C LYS A 81 9.56 24.63 -18.85
N ASP A 82 8.52 24.27 -18.07
CA ASP A 82 7.77 25.24 -17.27
C ASP A 82 8.60 25.80 -16.10
N LEU A 83 9.68 25.10 -15.73
CA LEU A 83 10.55 25.43 -14.60
C LEU A 83 11.84 26.16 -15.00
N GLU A 84 12.10 26.42 -16.28
CA GLU A 84 13.35 27.06 -16.78
C GLU A 84 13.66 28.37 -16.10
N GLN A 85 12.63 29.16 -15.77
CA GLN A 85 12.80 30.46 -15.09
C GLN A 85 13.04 30.36 -13.58
N TYR A 86 12.99 29.15 -13.00
CA TYR A 86 13.15 28.94 -11.56
C TYR A 86 14.41 28.14 -11.26
N LYS A 87 15.04 28.45 -10.13
CA LYS A 87 16.15 27.65 -9.64
C LYS A 87 15.61 26.30 -9.11
N THR A 88 16.14 25.20 -9.66
CA THR A 88 15.71 23.86 -9.30
C THR A 88 16.88 23.00 -8.86
N SER A 89 16.58 21.93 -8.13
CA SER A 89 17.50 20.85 -7.80
C SER A 89 16.81 19.50 -8.00
N LYS A 90 17.43 18.40 -7.62
CA LYS A 90 16.89 17.02 -7.82
C LYS A 90 15.42 16.84 -7.38
N GLY A 91 14.92 17.59 -6.42
CA GLY A 91 13.55 17.43 -5.89
C GLY A 91 12.98 18.73 -5.32
N ALA A 92 13.58 19.88 -5.62
CA ALA A 92 13.19 21.19 -5.08
C ALA A 92 13.08 22.25 -6.17
N ILE A 93 12.14 23.16 -5.98
CA ILE A 93 11.92 24.35 -6.79
C ILE A 93 12.00 25.55 -5.85
N GLN A 94 12.69 26.63 -6.25
CA GLN A 94 12.75 27.88 -5.52
C GLN A 94 11.83 28.90 -6.22
N PHE A 95 10.74 29.29 -5.59
CA PHE A 95 9.86 30.35 -6.06
C PHE A 95 10.24 31.68 -5.37
N PRO A 96 10.83 32.64 -6.06
CA PRO A 96 11.26 33.93 -5.47
C PRO A 96 10.09 34.66 -4.81
N LEU A 97 10.28 35.16 -3.59
CA LEU A 97 9.27 35.99 -2.87
C LEU A 97 9.00 37.34 -3.55
N ALA A 98 9.95 37.83 -4.36
CA ALA A 98 9.80 39.06 -5.12
C ALA A 98 8.85 38.96 -6.33
N ARG A 99 8.30 37.75 -6.61
CA ARG A 99 7.37 37.52 -7.73
C ARG A 99 6.13 36.77 -7.21
N PRO A 100 4.97 37.00 -7.85
CA PRO A 100 3.78 36.19 -7.54
C PRO A 100 4.04 34.68 -7.72
N LEU A 101 3.52 33.86 -6.83
CA LEU A 101 3.62 32.39 -6.97
C LEU A 101 2.86 31.91 -8.21
N PRO A 102 3.45 31.00 -9.00
CA PRO A 102 2.81 30.42 -10.19
C PRO A 102 1.76 29.35 -9.81
N PHE A 103 0.65 29.76 -9.23
CA PHE A 103 -0.37 28.84 -8.68
C PHE A 103 -0.89 27.84 -9.72
N LEU A 104 -0.99 28.20 -10.99
CA LEU A 104 -1.40 27.29 -12.06
C LEU A 104 -0.38 26.17 -12.25
N LEU A 105 0.92 26.50 -12.26
CA LEU A 105 1.99 25.52 -12.36
C LEU A 105 2.06 24.64 -11.09
N ILE A 106 1.94 25.25 -9.93
CA ILE A 106 1.90 24.52 -8.64
C ILE A 106 0.74 23.50 -8.65
N LYS A 107 -0.46 23.90 -9.07
CA LYS A 107 -1.61 23.00 -9.19
C LYS A 107 -1.36 21.88 -10.20
N LYS A 108 -0.73 22.15 -11.36
CA LYS A 108 -0.34 21.11 -12.33
C LYS A 108 0.61 20.08 -11.70
N ILE A 109 1.64 20.55 -11.00
CA ILE A 109 2.63 19.71 -10.33
C ILE A 109 1.96 18.86 -9.24
N VAL A 110 1.09 19.43 -8.41
CA VAL A 110 0.37 18.72 -7.35
C VAL A 110 -0.56 17.66 -7.95
N LYS A 111 -1.34 17.98 -8.98
CA LYS A 111 -2.18 17.01 -9.70
C LYS A 111 -1.36 15.85 -10.29
N TYR A 112 -0.20 16.16 -10.86
CA TYR A 112 0.72 15.11 -11.33
C TYR A 112 1.15 14.19 -10.17
N ARG A 113 1.48 14.77 -9.00
CA ARG A 113 1.85 14.00 -7.81
C ARG A 113 0.69 13.12 -7.29
N VAL A 114 -0.54 13.64 -7.30
CA VAL A 114 -1.74 12.85 -6.96
C VAL A 114 -1.90 11.66 -7.92
N ASN A 115 -1.77 11.90 -9.22
CA ASN A 115 -1.85 10.83 -10.22
C ASN A 115 -0.71 9.83 -10.08
N GLU A 116 0.51 10.28 -9.81
CA GLU A 116 1.66 9.41 -9.57
C GLU A 116 1.49 8.57 -8.30
N ASP A 117 0.93 9.13 -7.24
CA ASP A 117 0.63 8.45 -5.99
C ASP A 117 -0.47 7.39 -6.20
N ALA A 118 -1.54 7.76 -6.91
CA ALA A 118 -2.62 6.83 -7.29
C ALA A 118 -2.15 5.75 -8.29
N ALA A 119 -1.27 6.10 -9.23
CA ALA A 119 -0.71 5.14 -10.18
C ALA A 119 0.26 4.16 -9.49
N LYS A 120 1.05 4.63 -8.50
CA LYS A 120 1.89 3.75 -7.67
C LYS A 120 1.06 2.84 -6.77
N ASP A 121 -0.10 3.29 -6.32
CA ASP A 121 -1.07 2.45 -5.63
C ASP A 121 -1.66 1.41 -6.60
N LYS A 122 -2.03 1.82 -7.82
CA LYS A 122 -2.42 0.91 -8.92
C LYS A 122 -1.24 0.06 -9.42
N SER A 123 0.01 0.55 -9.42
CA SER A 123 1.19 -0.21 -9.86
C SER A 123 1.70 -1.17 -8.80
N ASN A 124 1.40 -0.96 -7.54
CA ASN A 124 1.46 -2.03 -6.53
C ASN A 124 0.40 -3.10 -6.81
N PHE A 125 -0.65 -2.79 -7.61
CA PHE A 125 -1.62 -3.70 -8.20
C PHE A 125 -1.31 -4.10 -9.67
N VAL A 126 -0.39 -3.42 -10.37
CA VAL A 126 0.10 -3.86 -11.69
C VAL A 126 1.10 -4.98 -11.46
N LYS A 127 0.56 -6.21 -11.44
CA LYS A 127 1.21 -7.46 -11.85
C LYS A 127 2.75 -7.44 -11.72
N LYS A 128 3.29 -7.52 -10.49
CA LYS A 128 4.44 -8.40 -10.37
C LYS A 128 3.96 -9.72 -11.00
N PRO A 129 4.71 -10.28 -11.97
CA PRO A 129 4.35 -11.59 -12.49
C PRO A 129 4.11 -12.50 -11.28
N ALA A 130 3.15 -13.40 -11.41
CA ALA A 130 2.78 -14.34 -10.36
C ALA A 130 3.99 -15.24 -10.07
N VAL A 131 4.93 -14.74 -9.27
CA VAL A 131 6.18 -15.43 -8.97
C VAL A 131 5.92 -16.38 -7.80
N ILE A 132 5.97 -17.66 -8.10
CA ILE A 132 5.97 -18.70 -7.08
C ILE A 132 7.40 -18.84 -6.56
N GLY A 133 7.61 -18.66 -5.27
CA GLY A 133 8.93 -18.73 -4.63
C GLY A 133 9.58 -20.12 -4.78
N LYS A 134 10.89 -20.16 -4.94
CA LYS A 134 11.66 -21.41 -5.08
C LYS A 134 11.35 -22.44 -4.00
N ALA A 135 11.17 -22.01 -2.75
CA ALA A 135 10.82 -22.88 -1.63
C ALA A 135 9.46 -23.57 -1.80
N ILE A 136 8.46 -22.87 -2.36
CA ILE A 136 7.14 -23.43 -2.66
C ILE A 136 7.22 -24.43 -3.81
N LEU A 137 8.00 -24.13 -4.85
CA LEU A 137 8.24 -25.07 -5.96
C LEU A 137 8.91 -26.35 -5.45
N ALA A 138 9.91 -26.23 -4.58
CA ALA A 138 10.56 -27.36 -3.94
C ALA A 138 9.60 -28.17 -3.08
N TYR A 139 8.75 -27.48 -2.26
CA TYR A 139 7.69 -28.14 -1.49
C TYR A 139 6.76 -28.95 -2.40
N ASN A 140 6.23 -28.33 -3.47
CA ASN A 140 5.31 -29.02 -4.39
C ASN A 140 5.95 -30.23 -5.07
N ASN A 141 7.24 -30.14 -5.41
CA ASN A 141 7.96 -31.23 -6.08
C ASN A 141 8.23 -32.43 -5.17
N LYS A 142 8.33 -32.22 -3.84
CA LYS A 142 8.53 -33.29 -2.87
C LYS A 142 7.26 -34.09 -2.54
N GLN A 143 6.07 -33.61 -2.97
CA GLN A 143 4.82 -34.32 -2.67
C GLN A 143 4.72 -35.62 -3.51
N ALA A 144 4.66 -36.76 -2.85
CA ALA A 144 4.42 -38.04 -3.52
C ALA A 144 2.98 -38.10 -4.07
N THR A 145 2.01 -37.66 -3.25
CA THR A 145 0.58 -37.55 -3.62
C THR A 145 0.17 -36.08 -3.61
N GLY A 146 -0.81 -35.70 -4.43
CA GLY A 146 -1.33 -34.33 -4.47
C GLY A 146 -0.42 -33.29 -5.13
N LYS A 147 0.69 -33.69 -5.75
CA LYS A 147 1.64 -32.79 -6.45
C LYS A 147 0.96 -31.92 -7.50
N ALA A 148 0.05 -32.49 -8.28
CA ALA A 148 -0.70 -31.76 -9.31
C ALA A 148 -1.62 -30.69 -8.68
N ILE A 149 -2.30 -31.03 -7.60
CA ILE A 149 -3.15 -30.09 -6.83
C ILE A 149 -2.30 -28.96 -6.26
N CYS A 150 -1.19 -29.25 -5.61
CA CYS A 150 -0.28 -28.25 -5.05
C CYS A 150 0.22 -27.27 -6.13
N LYS A 151 0.60 -27.78 -7.31
CA LYS A 151 1.04 -26.95 -8.45
C LYS A 151 -0.10 -26.06 -8.95
N LEU A 152 -1.31 -26.61 -9.11
CA LEU A 152 -2.49 -25.85 -9.55
C LEU A 152 -2.85 -24.75 -8.54
N LEU A 153 -2.92 -25.08 -7.24
CA LEU A 153 -3.20 -24.10 -6.20
C LEU A 153 -2.15 -23.00 -6.15
N ALA A 154 -0.86 -23.33 -6.20
CA ALA A 154 0.22 -22.34 -6.23
C ALA A 154 0.05 -21.34 -7.40
N MET A 155 -0.27 -21.86 -8.59
CA MET A 155 -0.46 -21.06 -9.79
C MET A 155 -1.69 -20.14 -9.68
N GLU A 156 -2.86 -20.68 -9.29
CA GLU A 156 -4.10 -19.93 -9.21
C GLU A 156 -4.06 -18.88 -8.07
N ILE A 157 -3.48 -19.24 -6.90
CA ILE A 157 -3.31 -18.29 -5.79
C ILE A 157 -2.39 -17.14 -6.22
N SER A 158 -1.22 -17.45 -6.78
CA SER A 158 -0.27 -16.42 -7.24
C SER A 158 -0.85 -15.53 -8.34
N LYS A 159 -1.61 -16.11 -9.28
CA LYS A 159 -2.31 -15.36 -10.34
C LYS A 159 -3.38 -14.42 -9.78
N LYS A 160 -4.12 -14.84 -8.76
CA LYS A 160 -5.24 -14.06 -8.20
C LYS A 160 -4.78 -13.07 -7.12
N LEU A 161 -3.65 -13.36 -6.45
CA LEU A 161 -3.00 -12.49 -5.47
C LEU A 161 -1.67 -11.93 -6.00
N PRO A 162 -1.68 -11.16 -7.11
CA PRO A 162 -0.46 -10.58 -7.65
C PRO A 162 0.16 -9.64 -6.62
N GLY A 163 1.48 -9.77 -6.41
CA GLY A 163 2.20 -8.97 -5.40
C GLY A 163 2.14 -9.52 -3.97
N ALA A 164 1.41 -10.62 -3.71
CA ALA A 164 1.51 -11.31 -2.43
C ALA A 164 2.92 -11.89 -2.25
N GLU A 165 3.52 -11.65 -1.09
CA GLU A 165 4.69 -12.39 -0.63
C GLU A 165 4.27 -13.85 -0.43
N ASN A 166 5.10 -14.80 -0.90
CA ASN A 166 4.82 -16.21 -0.68
C ASN A 166 6.06 -16.93 -0.16
N LYS A 167 5.86 -17.78 0.83
CA LYS A 167 6.93 -18.52 1.50
C LYS A 167 6.40 -19.77 2.19
N ILE A 168 7.31 -20.63 2.61
CA ILE A 168 6.98 -21.71 3.55
C ILE A 168 6.83 -21.09 4.95
N TRP A 169 5.67 -21.29 5.56
CA TRP A 169 5.34 -20.85 6.90
C TRP A 169 4.67 -22.00 7.68
N HIS A 170 5.18 -22.29 8.87
CA HIS A 170 4.79 -23.50 9.63
C HIS A 170 4.82 -24.80 8.80
N GLY A 171 5.86 -24.94 7.93
CA GLY A 171 6.02 -26.12 7.08
C GLY A 171 5.15 -26.14 5.81
N HIS A 172 4.36 -25.12 5.52
CA HIS A 172 3.40 -25.10 4.41
C HIS A 172 3.53 -23.85 3.52
N PRO A 173 3.19 -23.94 2.22
CA PRO A 173 3.04 -22.80 1.32
C PRO A 173 1.97 -21.81 1.79
N VAL A 174 2.32 -20.54 1.97
CA VAL A 174 1.41 -19.48 2.39
C VAL A 174 1.69 -18.20 1.60
N TRP A 175 0.62 -17.50 1.21
CA TRP A 175 0.63 -16.18 0.57
C TRP A 175 0.18 -15.11 1.54
N PHE A 176 0.92 -13.99 1.57
CA PHE A 176 0.72 -12.89 2.50
C PHE A 176 0.43 -11.59 1.74
N LEU A 177 -0.51 -10.80 2.22
CA LEU A 177 -0.71 -9.41 1.81
C LEU A 177 -0.41 -8.50 3.00
N GLU A 178 0.49 -7.53 2.80
CA GLU A 178 0.90 -6.58 3.85
C GLU A 178 1.34 -7.25 5.17
N GLY A 179 1.90 -8.47 5.05
CA GLY A 179 2.35 -9.28 6.18
C GLY A 179 1.26 -10.10 6.87
N ASN A 180 -0.01 -10.06 6.41
CA ASN A 180 -1.08 -10.94 6.88
C ASN A 180 -1.15 -12.21 6.02
N PRO A 181 -1.26 -13.39 6.62
CA PRO A 181 -1.51 -14.62 5.88
C PRO A 181 -2.93 -14.59 5.29
N ILE A 182 -3.04 -14.89 3.99
CA ILE A 182 -4.31 -14.83 3.24
C ILE A 182 -4.81 -16.21 2.87
N ALA A 183 -3.99 -16.96 2.14
CA ALA A 183 -4.31 -18.30 1.67
C ALA A 183 -3.06 -19.18 1.70
N GLY A 184 -3.26 -20.47 1.90
CA GLY A 184 -2.18 -21.45 1.88
C GLY A 184 -2.73 -22.85 1.72
N TYR A 185 -1.85 -23.82 1.56
CA TYR A 185 -2.24 -25.22 1.47
C TYR A 185 -1.21 -26.13 2.12
N SER A 186 -1.66 -27.32 2.53
CA SER A 186 -0.80 -28.35 3.10
C SER A 186 -1.22 -29.74 2.62
N ASN A 187 -0.27 -30.67 2.51
CA ASN A 187 -0.57 -32.05 2.26
C ASN A 187 -0.90 -32.76 3.58
N GLN A 188 -2.06 -33.37 3.66
CA GLN A 188 -2.58 -34.11 4.81
C GLN A 188 -2.94 -35.51 4.39
N LYS A 189 -3.16 -36.43 5.35
CA LYS A 189 -3.55 -37.85 5.09
C LYS A 189 -4.82 -37.95 4.23
N VAL A 190 -5.76 -37.01 4.39
CA VAL A 190 -7.06 -37.00 3.70
C VAL A 190 -7.05 -36.24 2.40
N GLY A 191 -5.91 -35.65 1.98
CA GLY A 191 -5.77 -34.87 0.76
C GLY A 191 -5.11 -33.52 0.98
N ILE A 192 -5.13 -32.69 -0.06
CA ILE A 192 -4.56 -31.33 0.03
C ILE A 192 -5.57 -30.39 0.69
N ARG A 193 -5.21 -29.91 1.88
CA ARG A 193 -5.98 -28.88 2.60
C ARG A 193 -5.69 -27.51 1.99
N LEU A 194 -6.70 -26.81 1.46
CA LEU A 194 -6.65 -25.40 1.13
C LEU A 194 -7.25 -24.61 2.30
N MET A 195 -6.56 -23.57 2.77
CA MET A 195 -6.97 -22.77 3.92
C MET A 195 -6.95 -21.27 3.60
N PHE A 196 -7.95 -20.55 4.15
CA PHE A 196 -8.06 -19.12 4.15
C PHE A 196 -8.10 -18.60 5.57
N TRP A 197 -7.15 -17.73 5.96
CA TRP A 197 -7.04 -17.23 7.34
C TRP A 197 -8.22 -16.37 7.79
N SER A 198 -8.88 -15.70 6.85
CA SER A 198 -10.05 -14.84 7.14
C SER A 198 -11.35 -15.40 6.59
N GLY A 199 -11.40 -16.68 6.28
CA GLY A 199 -12.46 -17.31 5.51
C GLY A 199 -13.79 -17.46 6.24
N ALA A 200 -13.83 -17.37 7.57
CA ALA A 200 -15.09 -17.44 8.32
C ALA A 200 -16.11 -16.36 7.91
N GLY A 201 -15.63 -15.22 7.37
CA GLY A 201 -16.47 -14.16 6.84
C GLY A 201 -16.87 -14.32 5.37
N PHE A 202 -16.49 -15.42 4.69
CA PHE A 202 -16.75 -15.55 3.26
C PHE A 202 -18.19 -15.98 2.93
N ASN A 203 -18.86 -16.58 3.89
CA ASN A 203 -20.21 -17.17 3.69
C ASN A 203 -20.24 -18.16 2.51
N GLU A 204 -19.41 -19.21 2.60
CA GLU A 204 -19.22 -20.27 1.58
C GLU A 204 -19.38 -21.64 2.21
N GLU A 205 -20.41 -22.38 1.81
CA GLU A 205 -20.75 -23.70 2.38
C GLU A 205 -19.66 -24.75 2.14
N LYS A 206 -19.02 -24.70 0.97
CA LYS A 206 -17.94 -25.66 0.63
C LYS A 206 -16.67 -25.48 1.48
N LEU A 207 -16.49 -24.34 2.10
CA LEU A 207 -15.42 -24.10 3.07
C LEU A 207 -15.90 -24.56 4.46
N ASN A 208 -16.00 -25.87 4.63
CA ASN A 208 -16.73 -26.52 5.72
C ASN A 208 -15.88 -26.87 6.95
N VAL A 209 -14.55 -26.77 6.86
CA VAL A 209 -13.66 -26.99 8.00
C VAL A 209 -13.30 -25.65 8.61
N ARG A 210 -13.84 -25.34 9.78
CA ARG A 210 -13.66 -24.07 10.49
C ARG A 210 -12.65 -24.23 11.63
N GLY A 211 -11.79 -23.21 11.81
CA GLY A 211 -10.96 -23.11 12.99
C GLY A 211 -11.80 -22.82 14.23
N GLU A 212 -11.48 -23.48 15.33
CA GLU A 212 -12.23 -23.32 16.60
C GLU A 212 -11.99 -21.94 17.22
N LYS A 213 -10.75 -21.48 17.23
CA LYS A 213 -10.32 -20.26 17.93
C LYS A 213 -10.22 -19.04 17.03
N PHE A 214 -10.02 -19.23 15.74
CA PHE A 214 -9.70 -18.15 14.79
C PHE A 214 -10.74 -18.03 13.68
N LYS A 215 -10.50 -17.14 12.73
CA LYS A 215 -11.41 -16.88 11.61
C LYS A 215 -11.02 -17.65 10.34
N ASP A 216 -10.19 -18.67 10.48
CA ASP A 216 -9.76 -19.50 9.37
C ASP A 216 -10.84 -20.52 8.98
N VAL A 217 -10.88 -20.81 7.69
CA VAL A 217 -11.66 -21.92 7.14
C VAL A 217 -10.85 -22.66 6.10
N SER A 218 -11.20 -23.90 5.86
CA SER A 218 -10.53 -24.75 4.88
C SER A 218 -11.46 -25.79 4.28
N LEU A 219 -10.97 -26.42 3.20
CA LEU A 219 -11.54 -27.64 2.64
C LEU A 219 -10.41 -28.58 2.20
N PHE A 220 -10.75 -29.84 1.91
CA PHE A 220 -9.80 -30.82 1.42
C PHE A 220 -10.10 -31.21 -0.03
N TYR A 221 -9.04 -31.33 -0.81
CA TYR A 221 -9.08 -31.85 -2.18
C TYR A 221 -8.47 -33.25 -2.20
N PRO A 222 -9.28 -34.34 -2.35
CA PRO A 222 -8.77 -35.70 -2.45
C PRO A 222 -8.14 -35.98 -3.82
N SER A 223 -8.58 -35.27 -4.89
CA SER A 223 -8.08 -35.44 -6.25
C SER A 223 -8.02 -34.09 -6.98
N ILE A 224 -7.34 -34.05 -8.12
CA ILE A 224 -7.22 -32.83 -8.94
C ILE A 224 -8.59 -32.40 -9.53
N ASP A 225 -9.44 -33.35 -9.85
CA ASP A 225 -10.77 -33.11 -10.44
C ASP A 225 -11.74 -32.48 -9.42
N ALA A 226 -11.47 -32.65 -8.13
CA ALA A 226 -12.23 -31.98 -7.08
C ALA A 226 -11.99 -30.47 -7.03
N VAL A 227 -10.94 -29.95 -7.69
CA VAL A 227 -10.58 -28.52 -7.66
C VAL A 227 -11.42 -27.72 -8.62
N ASN A 228 -12.48 -27.07 -8.12
CA ASN A 228 -13.27 -26.13 -8.90
C ASN A 228 -12.56 -24.77 -8.98
N LYS A 229 -12.07 -24.40 -10.18
CA LYS A 229 -11.34 -23.14 -10.40
C LYS A 229 -12.22 -21.89 -10.24
N SER A 230 -13.52 -21.98 -10.50
CA SER A 230 -14.46 -20.86 -10.34
C SER A 230 -14.67 -20.54 -8.87
N ASP A 231 -14.88 -21.56 -8.03
CA ASP A 231 -14.95 -21.43 -6.58
C ASP A 231 -13.66 -20.85 -6.02
N LEU A 232 -12.52 -21.41 -6.41
CA LEU A 232 -11.20 -20.92 -5.99
C LEU A 232 -10.97 -19.44 -6.33
N LYS A 233 -11.33 -19.01 -7.55
CA LYS A 233 -11.25 -17.60 -7.97
C LYS A 233 -12.15 -16.70 -7.14
N ARG A 234 -13.37 -17.14 -6.82
CA ARG A 234 -14.33 -16.42 -6.00
C ARG A 234 -13.80 -16.24 -4.56
N TRP A 235 -13.35 -17.33 -3.94
CA TRP A 235 -12.80 -17.30 -2.58
C TRP A 235 -11.56 -16.44 -2.46
N LEU A 236 -10.62 -16.55 -3.40
CA LEU A 236 -9.44 -15.68 -3.46
C LEU A 236 -9.81 -14.20 -3.70
N GLY A 237 -10.93 -13.94 -4.39
CA GLY A 237 -11.50 -12.60 -4.50
C GLY A 237 -11.96 -12.07 -3.14
N LYS A 238 -12.75 -12.86 -2.40
CA LYS A 238 -13.21 -12.53 -1.03
C LYS A 238 -12.04 -12.36 -0.06
N ALA A 239 -11.00 -13.17 -0.18
CA ALA A 239 -9.81 -13.10 0.66
C ALA A 239 -9.03 -11.77 0.54
N LYS A 240 -9.20 -11.02 -0.54
CA LYS A 240 -8.62 -9.67 -0.70
C LYS A 240 -9.38 -8.61 0.09
N THR A 241 -10.68 -8.76 0.20
CA THR A 241 -11.58 -7.75 0.76
C THR A 241 -12.02 -8.03 2.18
N ILE A 242 -11.93 -9.28 2.62
CA ILE A 242 -12.28 -9.70 3.98
C ILE A 242 -11.00 -10.16 4.66
N GLN A 243 -10.46 -9.33 5.56
CA GLN A 243 -9.20 -9.61 6.24
C GLN A 243 -9.27 -9.30 7.73
N TRP A 244 -8.61 -10.15 8.52
CA TRP A 244 -8.40 -10.00 9.94
C TRP A 244 -6.90 -9.87 10.23
N ASP A 245 -6.53 -9.09 11.26
CA ASP A 245 -5.14 -8.78 11.59
C ASP A 245 -4.43 -9.92 12.33
N TYR A 246 -4.03 -10.94 11.61
CA TYR A 246 -3.20 -12.02 12.13
C TYR A 246 -1.75 -11.59 12.39
N LYS A 247 -1.24 -10.62 11.64
CA LYS A 247 0.12 -10.09 11.78
C LYS A 247 0.42 -9.61 13.20
N ASN A 248 -0.56 -8.99 13.84
CA ASN A 248 -0.40 -8.40 15.15
C ASN A 248 -1.09 -9.21 16.28
N ILE A 249 -1.53 -10.43 16.00
CA ILE A 249 -2.30 -11.26 16.94
C ILE A 249 -1.56 -11.48 18.27
N ILE A 250 -0.24 -11.70 18.22
CA ILE A 250 0.60 -11.90 19.43
C ILE A 250 0.65 -10.61 20.24
N LYS A 251 0.90 -9.45 19.57
CA LYS A 251 0.92 -8.14 20.23
C LYS A 251 -0.41 -7.80 20.89
N ARG A 252 -1.52 -8.33 20.36
CA ARG A 252 -2.88 -8.14 20.87
C ARG A 252 -3.38 -9.28 21.75
N LYS A 253 -2.48 -10.09 22.30
CA LYS A 253 -2.81 -11.19 23.24
C LYS A 253 -3.89 -12.13 22.69
N GLY A 254 -3.85 -12.44 21.40
CA GLY A 254 -4.81 -13.34 20.73
C GLY A 254 -6.07 -12.68 20.18
N LYS A 255 -6.29 -11.37 20.38
CA LYS A 255 -7.47 -10.65 19.88
C LYS A 255 -7.32 -10.31 18.39
N LEU A 256 -8.21 -10.84 17.56
CA LEU A 256 -8.30 -10.49 16.13
C LEU A 256 -9.16 -9.24 15.94
N ILE A 257 -8.68 -8.34 15.08
CA ILE A 257 -9.41 -7.15 14.64
C ILE A 257 -9.64 -7.26 13.14
N ARG A 258 -10.83 -6.92 12.68
CA ARG A 258 -11.15 -6.87 11.24
C ARG A 258 -10.43 -5.68 10.62
N LEU A 259 -9.76 -5.90 9.47
CA LEU A 259 -9.04 -4.88 8.71
C LEU A 259 -9.86 -4.36 7.51
N LYS A 260 -10.59 -5.27 6.88
CA LYS A 260 -11.44 -4.99 5.69
C LYS A 260 -12.70 -5.82 5.76
#